data_fa08729105c57af06a7cbe738e466b1c
#
_entry.id   fa08729105c57af06a7cbe738e466b1c
#
_cell.length_a   1.000
_cell.length_b   1.000
_cell.length_c   1.000
_cell.angle_alpha   90.00
_cell.angle_beta   90.00
_cell.angle_gamma   90.00
#
_symmetry.space_group_name_H-M   'P 1'
#
loop_
_entity.id
_entity.type
_entity.pdbx_description
1 polymer ?
#
loop_
_entity_poly.entity_id
_entity_poly.type
_entity_poly.pdbx_seq_one_letter_code
_entity_poly.pdbx_strand_id
1 'polypeptide(L)'
;KRWGDDYFYIPARGEHRGVGGVFFDDLQSSDVPLAHDPSEVPTAKTPRRDHAPRATDAEAFTRAVAQHWTRSYEPIVNRRKVEPYGETQMTWHQQRRGRYVEFNLLYDRGVRFGLDGGRVESIMVSAPPRVRWDYDAVPADGSPEAALVEVLRNPRDW
;
A
#
# COMPACT_ATOMS: atom_id res chain seq x y z
N LYS A 1 -0.11 -10.87 0.72
CA LYS A 1 0.48 -10.09 -0.36
C LYS A 1 -0.46 -9.98 -1.57
N ARG A 2 -0.91 -11.09 -2.18
CA ARG A 2 -1.81 -11.08 -3.36
C ARG A 2 -3.05 -10.21 -3.14
N TRP A 3 -3.73 -10.40 -2.02
CA TRP A 3 -4.90 -9.59 -1.67
C TRP A 3 -4.56 -8.08 -1.62
N GLY A 4 -3.39 -7.72 -1.06
CA GLY A 4 -2.93 -6.33 -1.06
C GLY A 4 -2.60 -5.82 -2.46
N ASP A 5 -1.99 -6.64 -3.30
CA ASP A 5 -1.70 -6.27 -4.69
C ASP A 5 -3.01 -5.95 -5.44
N ASP A 6 -4.01 -6.82 -5.36
CA ASP A 6 -5.31 -6.57 -6.02
C ASP A 6 -6.02 -5.34 -5.47
N TYR A 7 -6.03 -5.20 -4.15
CA TYR A 7 -6.74 -4.09 -3.49
C TYR A 7 -6.12 -2.72 -3.80
N PHE A 8 -4.79 -2.63 -3.84
CA PHE A 8 -4.07 -1.36 -4.02
C PHE A 8 -3.72 -1.03 -5.48
N TYR A 9 -4.33 -1.71 -6.43
CA TYR A 9 -4.21 -1.37 -7.84
C TYR A 9 -4.98 -0.10 -8.19
N ILE A 10 -4.38 0.76 -9.04
CA ILE A 10 -4.95 2.02 -9.53
C ILE A 10 -5.29 1.82 -11.01
N PRO A 11 -6.55 1.48 -11.35
CA PRO A 11 -6.92 1.18 -12.74
C PRO A 11 -6.63 2.31 -13.74
N ALA A 12 -6.86 3.56 -13.32
CA ALA A 12 -6.62 4.73 -14.17
C ALA A 12 -5.14 4.94 -14.53
N ARG A 13 -4.21 4.26 -13.81
CA ARG A 13 -2.76 4.38 -14.02
C ARG A 13 -2.12 3.10 -14.52
N GLY A 14 -2.82 1.98 -14.46
CA GLY A 14 -2.26 0.67 -14.77
C GLY A 14 -1.10 0.28 -13.84
N GLU A 15 -1.13 0.75 -12.59
CA GLU A 15 -0.05 0.50 -11.62
C GLU A 15 -0.59 0.33 -10.19
N HIS A 16 0.19 -0.25 -9.31
CA HIS A 16 -0.12 -0.36 -7.89
C HIS A 16 0.33 0.89 -7.13
N ARG A 17 -0.37 1.19 -6.04
CA ARG A 17 -0.05 2.33 -5.16
C ARG A 17 1.35 2.22 -4.54
N GLY A 18 1.81 1.01 -4.26
CA GLY A 18 3.10 0.72 -3.65
C GLY A 18 3.64 -0.66 -4.02
N VAL A 19 4.86 -0.98 -3.60
CA VAL A 19 5.62 -2.19 -3.97
C VAL A 19 5.15 -3.43 -3.22
N GLY A 20 3.93 -3.54 -2.84
CA GLY A 20 3.43 -4.66 -2.06
C GLY A 20 3.64 -4.49 -0.56
N GLY A 21 3.35 -5.53 0.19
CA GLY A 21 3.41 -5.52 1.64
C GLY A 21 2.45 -6.51 2.26
N VAL A 22 2.31 -6.44 3.57
CA VAL A 22 1.30 -7.18 4.32
C VAL A 22 0.11 -6.26 4.57
N PHE A 23 -1.06 -6.70 4.16
CA PHE A 23 -2.31 -6.01 4.45
C PHE A 23 -3.34 -7.01 4.96
N PHE A 24 -4.00 -6.69 6.04
CA PHE A 24 -5.09 -7.47 6.62
C PHE A 24 -6.03 -6.57 7.42
N ASP A 25 -7.29 -6.93 7.42
CA ASP A 25 -8.33 -6.41 8.30
C ASP A 25 -9.19 -7.57 8.78
N ASP A 26 -9.97 -7.37 9.83
CA ASP A 26 -10.86 -8.39 10.42
C ASP A 26 -10.14 -9.72 10.74
N LEU A 27 -8.84 -9.65 11.07
CA LEU A 27 -8.04 -10.82 11.43
C LEU A 27 -8.61 -11.47 12.69
N GLN A 28 -8.96 -12.75 12.56
CA GLN A 28 -9.52 -13.54 13.66
C GLN A 28 -8.57 -14.67 14.06
N SER A 29 -8.47 -14.92 15.35
CA SER A 29 -7.85 -16.14 15.86
C SER A 29 -8.70 -17.35 15.50
N SER A 30 -8.07 -18.45 15.11
CA SER A 30 -8.73 -19.71 14.73
C SER A 30 -7.87 -20.87 15.18
N ASP A 31 -8.49 -21.85 15.80
CA ASP A 31 -7.85 -23.13 16.16
C ASP A 31 -7.73 -24.06 14.94
N VAL A 32 -8.32 -23.68 13.82
CA VAL A 32 -8.26 -24.45 12.58
C VAL A 32 -7.13 -23.91 11.70
N PRO A 33 -6.17 -24.74 11.27
CA PRO A 33 -5.16 -24.32 10.31
C PRO A 33 -5.82 -23.81 9.04
N LEU A 34 -5.30 -22.71 8.51
CA LEU A 34 -5.74 -22.16 7.24
C LEU A 34 -5.44 -23.13 6.11
N ALA A 35 -6.46 -23.81 5.61
CA ALA A 35 -6.45 -24.31 4.25
C ALA A 35 -6.78 -23.10 3.35
N HIS A 36 -5.78 -22.34 2.96
CA HIS A 36 -5.95 -21.28 1.97
C HIS A 36 -5.81 -21.91 0.58
N ASP A 37 -6.87 -21.83 -0.22
CA ASP A 37 -6.77 -22.13 -1.64
C ASP A 37 -6.03 -20.96 -2.32
N PRO A 38 -4.81 -21.15 -2.80
CA PRO A 38 -4.04 -20.09 -3.45
C PRO A 38 -4.66 -19.62 -4.78
N SER A 39 -5.71 -20.28 -5.28
CA SER A 39 -6.44 -19.87 -6.49
C SER A 39 -7.57 -18.86 -6.19
N GLU A 40 -7.99 -18.73 -4.94
CA GLU A 40 -9.01 -17.75 -4.55
C GLU A 40 -8.40 -16.40 -4.21
N VAL A 41 -8.30 -15.54 -5.19
CA VAL A 41 -7.89 -14.13 -5.00
C VAL A 41 -9.13 -13.30 -4.69
N PRO A 42 -9.24 -12.71 -3.47
CA PRO A 42 -10.35 -11.84 -3.14
C PRO A 42 -10.31 -10.57 -4.01
N THR A 43 -11.31 -10.36 -4.83
CA THR A 43 -11.45 -9.11 -5.56
C THR A 43 -12.08 -8.03 -4.68
N ALA A 44 -11.90 -6.74 -5.03
CA ALA A 44 -12.51 -5.61 -4.30
C ALA A 44 -14.05 -5.67 -4.22
N LYS A 45 -14.68 -6.59 -4.96
CA LYS A 45 -16.12 -6.86 -4.95
C LYS A 45 -16.53 -8.02 -4.02
N THR A 46 -15.57 -8.77 -3.47
CA THR A 46 -15.83 -9.93 -2.62
C THR A 46 -16.29 -9.46 -1.23
N PRO A 47 -17.41 -9.97 -0.69
CA PRO A 47 -17.84 -9.63 0.66
C PRO A 47 -16.78 -10.00 1.70
N ARG A 48 -16.43 -9.07 2.59
CA ARG A 48 -15.35 -9.21 3.56
C ARG A 48 -15.45 -10.42 4.50
N ARG A 49 -16.66 -10.89 4.79
CA ARG A 49 -16.89 -11.89 5.84
C ARG A 49 -16.43 -13.30 5.48
N ASP A 50 -16.38 -13.64 4.21
CA ASP A 50 -16.12 -15.01 3.77
C ASP A 50 -14.62 -15.28 3.50
N HIS A 51 -13.81 -14.23 3.47
CA HIS A 51 -12.38 -14.31 3.14
C HIS A 51 -11.46 -13.57 4.13
N ALA A 52 -11.94 -13.29 5.35
CA ALA A 52 -11.10 -12.69 6.38
C ALA A 52 -9.87 -13.59 6.63
N PRO A 53 -8.65 -13.04 6.57
CA PRO A 53 -7.47 -13.82 6.90
C PRO A 53 -7.57 -14.31 8.34
N ARG A 54 -7.20 -15.56 8.57
CA ARG A 54 -7.22 -16.18 9.89
C ARG A 54 -5.79 -16.50 10.30
N ALA A 55 -5.48 -16.33 11.56
CA ALA A 55 -4.24 -16.77 12.17
C ALA A 55 -4.59 -17.62 13.41
N THR A 56 -3.74 -18.55 13.75
CA THR A 56 -3.90 -19.34 14.99
C THR A 56 -3.90 -18.44 16.22
N ASP A 57 -3.13 -17.35 16.17
CA ASP A 57 -3.08 -16.28 17.16
C ASP A 57 -2.97 -14.93 16.47
N ALA A 58 -4.08 -14.21 16.34
CA ALA A 58 -4.15 -12.92 15.68
C ALA A 58 -3.34 -11.83 16.40
N GLU A 59 -3.29 -11.86 17.73
CA GLU A 59 -2.50 -10.91 18.52
C GLU A 59 -1.00 -11.12 18.31
N ALA A 60 -0.54 -12.37 18.45
CA ALA A 60 0.87 -12.71 18.25
C ALA A 60 1.33 -12.38 16.82
N PHE A 61 0.50 -12.67 15.81
CA PHE A 61 0.77 -12.33 14.43
C PHE A 61 0.90 -10.81 14.23
N THR A 62 -0.07 -10.03 14.70
CA THR A 62 -0.07 -8.57 14.57
C THR A 62 1.15 -7.95 15.27
N ARG A 63 1.47 -8.42 16.46
CA ARG A 63 2.66 -8.01 17.23
C ARG A 63 3.95 -8.32 16.48
N ALA A 64 4.06 -9.52 15.90
CA ALA A 64 5.22 -9.92 15.11
C ALA A 64 5.38 -9.06 13.86
N VAL A 65 4.30 -8.78 13.13
CA VAL A 65 4.32 -7.88 11.96
C VAL A 65 4.83 -6.48 12.33
N ALA A 66 4.32 -5.89 13.42
CA ALA A 66 4.75 -4.57 13.88
C ALA A 66 6.24 -4.54 14.26
N GLN A 67 6.73 -5.56 14.98
CA GLN A 67 8.14 -5.67 15.37
C GLN A 67 9.06 -5.87 14.15
N HIS A 68 8.66 -6.72 13.21
CA HIS A 68 9.44 -6.95 11.99
C HIS A 68 9.48 -5.72 11.08
N TRP A 69 8.36 -4.99 10.99
CA TRP A 69 8.31 -3.74 10.23
C TRP A 69 9.35 -2.74 10.74
N THR A 70 9.38 -2.49 12.05
CA THR A 70 10.35 -1.56 12.66
C THR A 70 11.79 -2.00 12.39
N ARG A 71 12.09 -3.29 12.65
CA ARG A 71 13.44 -3.85 12.46
C ARG A 71 13.91 -3.79 10.99
N SER A 72 12.99 -3.93 10.04
CA SER A 72 13.30 -3.89 8.61
C SER A 72 13.44 -2.46 8.09
N TYR A 73 12.59 -1.56 8.55
CA TYR A 73 12.49 -0.20 8.04
C TYR A 73 13.58 0.74 8.62
N GLU A 74 13.88 0.62 9.90
CA GLU A 74 14.86 1.50 10.57
C GLU A 74 16.27 1.47 9.91
N PRO A 75 16.86 0.33 9.55
CA PRO A 75 18.14 0.31 8.85
C PRO A 75 18.07 1.00 7.48
N ILE A 76 16.96 0.90 6.78
CA ILE A 76 16.74 1.57 5.49
C ILE A 76 16.74 3.09 5.69
N VAL A 77 15.95 3.59 6.65
CA VAL A 77 15.89 5.01 6.98
C VAL A 77 17.27 5.53 7.38
N ASN A 78 17.98 4.83 8.27
CA ASN A 78 19.29 5.24 8.75
C ASN A 78 20.33 5.34 7.62
N ARG A 79 20.25 4.46 6.63
CA ARG A 79 21.12 4.50 5.45
C ARG A 79 20.74 5.62 4.49
N ARG A 80 19.43 5.84 4.26
CA ARG A 80 18.94 6.74 3.22
C ARG A 80 18.81 8.19 3.66
N LYS A 81 18.55 8.46 4.94
CA LYS A 81 18.33 9.84 5.44
C LYS A 81 19.51 10.79 5.25
N VAL A 82 20.72 10.26 5.03
CA VAL A 82 21.93 11.06 4.82
C VAL A 82 22.27 11.24 3.33
N GLU A 83 21.54 10.60 2.43
CA GLU A 83 21.75 10.76 1.00
C GLU A 83 21.27 12.15 0.56
N PRO A 84 22.08 12.88 -0.25
CA PRO A 84 21.65 14.15 -0.78
C PRO A 84 20.48 13.97 -1.76
N TYR A 85 19.54 14.90 -1.75
CA TYR A 85 18.45 14.97 -2.72
C TYR A 85 18.22 16.39 -3.19
N GLY A 86 17.69 16.53 -4.40
CA GLY A 86 17.40 17.82 -5.02
C GLY A 86 15.95 17.93 -5.46
N GLU A 87 15.69 18.91 -6.31
CA GLU A 87 14.35 19.22 -6.79
C GLU A 87 13.72 18.05 -7.60
N THR A 88 14.53 17.35 -8.39
CA THR A 88 14.06 16.19 -9.17
C THR A 88 13.53 15.08 -8.27
N GLN A 89 14.28 14.71 -7.22
CA GLN A 89 13.85 13.67 -6.28
C GLN A 89 12.63 14.14 -5.47
N MET A 90 12.56 15.42 -5.12
CA MET A 90 11.42 15.99 -4.41
C MET A 90 10.17 15.97 -5.31
N THR A 91 10.29 16.34 -6.57
CA THR A 91 9.20 16.28 -7.55
C THR A 91 8.68 14.86 -7.70
N TRP A 92 9.59 13.91 -7.90
CA TRP A 92 9.24 12.50 -7.96
C TRP A 92 8.53 12.01 -6.70
N HIS A 93 9.06 12.31 -5.53
CA HIS A 93 8.43 11.97 -4.26
C HIS A 93 7.00 12.51 -4.17
N GLN A 94 6.78 13.78 -4.53
CA GLN A 94 5.45 14.39 -4.51
C GLN A 94 4.50 13.74 -5.51
N GLN A 95 4.97 13.37 -6.71
CA GLN A 95 4.18 12.61 -7.69
C GLN A 95 3.75 11.25 -7.15
N ARG A 96 4.68 10.50 -6.53
CA ARG A 96 4.34 9.20 -5.90
C ARG A 96 3.40 9.36 -4.70
N ARG A 97 3.55 10.42 -3.92
CA ARG A 97 2.58 10.74 -2.85
C ARG A 97 1.23 11.17 -3.42
N GLY A 98 1.18 11.74 -4.62
CA GLY A 98 -0.06 11.99 -5.37
C GLY A 98 -0.81 10.70 -5.68
N ARG A 99 -0.13 9.63 -6.09
CA ARG A 99 -0.75 8.31 -6.32
C ARG A 99 -1.36 7.72 -5.05
N TYR A 100 -0.70 7.91 -3.91
CA TYR A 100 -1.24 7.51 -2.62
C TYR A 100 -2.58 8.22 -2.32
N VAL A 101 -2.63 9.54 -2.47
CA VAL A 101 -3.86 10.32 -2.25
C VAL A 101 -4.95 9.94 -3.25
N GLU A 102 -4.58 9.79 -4.52
CA GLU A 102 -5.48 9.38 -5.60
C GLU A 102 -6.17 8.05 -5.28
N PHE A 103 -5.41 7.04 -4.86
CA PHE A 103 -6.00 5.77 -4.42
C PHE A 103 -6.95 5.96 -3.24
N ASN A 104 -6.52 6.66 -2.21
CA ASN A 104 -7.32 6.85 -0.99
C ASN A 104 -8.65 7.56 -1.27
N LEU A 105 -8.66 8.57 -2.13
CA LEU A 105 -9.87 9.31 -2.45
C LEU A 105 -10.81 8.58 -3.41
N LEU A 106 -10.25 7.86 -4.39
CA LEU A 106 -11.06 7.28 -5.48
C LEU A 106 -11.43 5.81 -5.24
N TYR A 107 -10.56 5.04 -4.61
CA TYR A 107 -10.68 3.59 -4.56
C TYR A 107 -10.78 3.02 -3.14
N ASP A 108 -10.18 3.67 -2.14
CA ASP A 108 -10.20 3.16 -0.77
C ASP A 108 -11.60 3.25 -0.15
N ARG A 109 -12.15 2.07 0.18
CA ARG A 109 -13.50 1.99 0.76
C ARG A 109 -13.57 2.56 2.17
N GLY A 110 -12.51 2.34 2.96
CA GLY A 110 -12.44 2.82 4.34
C GLY A 110 -12.39 4.35 4.40
N VAL A 111 -11.55 4.97 3.55
CA VAL A 111 -11.48 6.43 3.44
C VAL A 111 -12.78 7.02 2.95
N ARG A 112 -13.39 6.45 1.91
CA ARG A 112 -14.69 6.91 1.38
C ARG A 112 -15.79 6.83 2.43
N PHE A 113 -15.88 5.72 3.15
CA PHE A 113 -16.84 5.56 4.25
C PHE A 113 -16.58 6.58 5.37
N GLY A 114 -15.31 6.78 5.75
CA GLY A 114 -14.94 7.73 6.80
C GLY A 114 -15.23 9.19 6.42
N LEU A 115 -15.08 9.57 5.16
CA LEU A 115 -15.38 10.92 4.67
C LEU A 115 -16.89 11.18 4.57
N ASP A 116 -17.70 10.13 4.48
CA ASP A 116 -19.17 10.24 4.47
C ASP A 116 -19.71 10.40 5.90
N GLY A 117 -19.51 11.60 6.46
CA GLY A 117 -19.98 11.99 7.79
C GLY A 117 -18.98 11.89 8.94
N GLY A 118 -17.76 11.44 8.68
CA GLY A 118 -16.67 11.44 9.67
C GLY A 118 -15.92 12.76 9.76
N ARG A 119 -15.08 12.89 10.79
CA ARG A 119 -14.18 14.05 10.92
C ARG A 119 -13.04 13.95 9.90
N VAL A 120 -13.05 14.87 8.94
CA VAL A 120 -12.10 14.87 7.80
C VAL A 120 -10.65 14.84 8.26
N GLU A 121 -10.30 15.64 9.27
CA GLU A 121 -8.93 15.71 9.80
C GLU A 121 -8.45 14.36 10.37
N SER A 122 -9.35 13.58 10.97
CA SER A 122 -9.02 12.25 11.49
C SER A 122 -8.83 11.23 10.37
N ILE A 123 -9.65 11.31 9.32
CA ILE A 123 -9.55 10.42 8.16
C ILE A 123 -8.30 10.73 7.33
N MET A 124 -7.97 12.00 7.18
CA MET A 124 -6.85 12.47 6.36
C MET A 124 -5.55 12.65 7.15
N VAL A 125 -5.49 12.20 8.41
CA VAL A 125 -4.33 12.39 9.29
C VAL A 125 -3.00 11.84 8.70
N SER A 126 -3.06 10.79 7.90
CA SER A 126 -1.92 10.18 7.22
C SER A 126 -1.65 10.73 5.82
N ALA A 127 -2.49 11.64 5.34
CA ALA A 127 -2.31 12.22 4.02
C ALA A 127 -1.05 13.09 3.97
N PRO A 128 -0.27 13.02 2.90
CA PRO A 128 0.91 13.85 2.75
C PRO A 128 0.52 15.33 2.61
N PRO A 129 1.24 16.27 3.28
CA PRO A 129 0.94 17.69 3.23
C PRO A 129 1.20 18.31 1.86
N ARG A 130 2.01 17.66 1.03
CA ARG A 130 2.34 18.08 -0.32
C ARG A 130 2.31 16.91 -1.27
N VAL A 131 1.60 17.10 -2.38
CA VAL A 131 1.46 16.13 -3.47
C VAL A 131 1.53 16.87 -4.80
N ARG A 132 1.71 16.10 -5.90
CA ARG A 132 1.80 16.67 -7.23
C ARG A 132 1.15 15.75 -8.26
N TRP A 133 0.45 16.34 -9.22
CA TRP A 133 -0.09 15.69 -10.41
C TRP A 133 0.36 16.48 -11.62
N ASP A 134 1.43 16.04 -12.25
CA ASP A 134 1.85 16.56 -13.53
C ASP A 134 1.12 15.81 -14.64
N TYR A 135 0.76 16.52 -15.68
CA TYR A 135 0.07 15.91 -16.83
C TYR A 135 1.03 15.00 -17.58
N ASP A 136 0.61 13.75 -17.81
CA ASP A 136 1.35 12.72 -18.57
C ASP A 136 2.84 12.59 -18.19
N ALA A 137 3.14 12.71 -16.89
CA ALA A 137 4.51 12.61 -16.39
C ALA A 137 4.99 11.15 -16.47
N VAL A 138 5.98 10.92 -17.31
CA VAL A 138 6.65 9.64 -17.50
C VAL A 138 8.10 9.77 -17.06
N PRO A 139 8.64 8.86 -16.21
CA PRO A 139 10.05 8.84 -15.88
C PRO A 139 10.94 8.63 -17.11
N ALA A 140 12.14 9.21 -17.09
CA ALA A 140 13.13 8.99 -18.15
C ALA A 140 13.51 7.49 -18.24
N ASP A 141 13.66 6.98 -19.45
CA ASP A 141 14.07 5.60 -19.68
C ASP A 141 15.41 5.29 -19.00
N GLY A 142 15.48 4.12 -18.37
CA GLY A 142 16.67 3.68 -17.65
C GLY A 142 16.92 4.36 -16.31
N SER A 143 16.04 5.29 -15.89
CA SER A 143 16.14 5.93 -14.57
C SER A 143 15.70 4.98 -13.45
N PRO A 144 16.14 5.21 -12.19
CA PRO A 144 15.63 4.50 -11.02
C PRO A 144 14.11 4.63 -10.85
N GLU A 145 13.56 5.76 -11.24
CA GLU A 145 12.13 6.05 -11.23
C GLU A 145 11.36 5.16 -12.23
N ALA A 146 11.90 4.98 -13.44
CA ALA A 146 11.33 4.07 -14.43
C ALA A 146 11.37 2.61 -13.94
N ALA A 147 12.49 2.20 -13.32
CA ALA A 147 12.60 0.87 -12.73
C ALA A 147 11.59 0.63 -11.60
N LEU A 148 11.29 1.65 -10.79
CA LEU A 148 10.23 1.57 -9.78
C LEU A 148 8.85 1.43 -10.42
N VAL A 149 8.53 2.23 -11.44
CA VAL A 149 7.23 2.15 -12.13
C VAL A 149 7.04 0.77 -12.75
N GLU A 150 8.08 0.16 -13.30
CA GLU A 150 8.01 -1.20 -13.82
C GLU A 150 7.60 -2.22 -12.75
N VAL A 151 8.19 -2.14 -11.55
CA VAL A 151 7.80 -3.00 -10.40
C VAL A 151 6.36 -2.72 -9.94
N LEU A 152 5.92 -1.47 -10.01
CA LEU A 152 4.55 -1.11 -9.63
C LEU A 152 3.50 -1.60 -10.64
N ARG A 153 3.88 -1.74 -11.91
CA ARG A 153 3.03 -2.31 -12.95
C ARG A 153 3.01 -3.83 -12.92
N ASN A 154 4.15 -4.42 -12.62
CA ASN A 154 4.38 -5.86 -12.61
C ASN A 154 4.88 -6.32 -11.23
N PRO A 155 3.98 -6.48 -10.24
CA PRO A 155 4.34 -6.89 -8.89
C PRO A 155 5.09 -8.22 -8.89
N ARG A 156 6.14 -8.30 -8.07
CA ARG A 156 6.96 -9.51 -7.94
C ARG A 156 6.57 -10.29 -6.68
N ASP A 157 6.74 -11.59 -6.73
CA ASP A 157 6.75 -12.42 -5.52
C ASP A 157 8.10 -12.25 -4.81
N TRP A 158 8.06 -11.61 -3.65
CA TRP A 158 9.23 -11.34 -2.80
C TRP A 158 9.38 -12.45 -1.75
#